data_fba92edcb838657377dc5c5d4516ea3e
#
_entry.id   fba92edcb838657377dc5c5d4516ea3e
#
_cell.length_a   1.000
_cell.length_b   1.000
_cell.length_c   1.000
_cell.angle_alpha   90.00
_cell.angle_beta   90.00
_cell.angle_gamma   90.00
#
_symmetry.space_group_name_H-M   'P 1'
#
loop_
_entity.id
_entity.type
_entity.pdbx_description
1 polymer ?
#
loop_
_entity_poly.entity_id
_entity_poly.type
_entity_poly.pdbx_seq_one_letter_code
_entity_poly.pdbx_strand_id
1 'polypeptide(L)'
;MYPILTVGSVAFDSIKTPCGEASRVVGGAATYFSVAASFFADVRLVAVVGDDFTAEQMRVFSGRRIDLTGLQRVPGETFRWKGEYSVDFNSRETIYTHLNVFDQFRPVLPESYRSTPFVFLANIHPALQLEVLDQVHAPRFVAADTMNYWIEGTPGELRKVLGRVDALVINDEEARELSGESNLVKAARAIQRMGPALLVIKRGEHGVLVTRDRFFAAPAMPLERVVDPTGAGDTFAGGFMGVLASAVEITDTVVARAVIAGSALASLSVEDFGLDQLLRLTSGELHERFAAFKRLTHFDAL
;
A
#
# COMPACT_ATOMS: atom_id res chain seq x y z
N MET A 1 11.20 -15.51 -8.23
CA MET A 1 10.51 -14.65 -7.26
C MET A 1 11.55 -13.73 -6.67
N TYR A 2 11.31 -12.43 -6.69
CA TYR A 2 12.25 -11.42 -6.19
C TYR A 2 11.77 -10.87 -4.85
N PRO A 3 12.65 -10.53 -3.90
CA PRO A 3 12.27 -9.86 -2.67
C PRO A 3 11.83 -8.40 -2.94
N ILE A 4 10.99 -7.88 -2.03
CA ILE A 4 10.50 -6.51 -2.05
C ILE A 4 11.02 -5.79 -0.82
N LEU A 5 11.70 -4.67 -0.99
CA LEU A 5 11.97 -3.71 0.07
C LEU A 5 10.75 -2.79 0.23
N THR A 6 10.23 -2.68 1.44
CA THR A 6 9.26 -1.64 1.77
C THR A 6 9.74 -0.77 2.91
N VAL A 7 9.52 0.54 2.78
CA VAL A 7 9.83 1.53 3.81
C VAL A 7 8.57 2.33 4.10
N GLY A 8 8.17 2.41 5.38
CA GLY A 8 6.94 3.08 5.76
C GLY A 8 6.64 2.99 7.25
N SER A 9 5.42 3.36 7.63
CA SER A 9 4.98 3.34 9.02
C SER A 9 4.59 1.94 9.49
N VAL A 10 4.99 1.63 10.73
CA VAL A 10 4.39 0.64 11.61
C VAL A 10 3.74 1.43 12.74
N ALA A 11 2.46 1.19 13.01
CA ALA A 11 1.68 2.06 13.87
C ALA A 11 0.71 1.27 14.77
N PHE A 12 0.13 2.00 15.72
CA PHE A 12 -1.13 1.61 16.36
C PHE A 12 -2.27 2.47 15.80
N ASP A 13 -3.25 1.82 15.21
CA ASP A 13 -4.45 2.47 14.70
C ASP A 13 -5.60 2.31 15.70
N SER A 14 -6.40 3.37 15.84
CA SER A 14 -7.69 3.33 16.53
C SER A 14 -8.74 3.77 15.53
N ILE A 15 -9.70 2.89 15.27
CA ILE A 15 -10.60 3.01 14.14
C ILE A 15 -12.03 2.96 14.65
N LYS A 16 -12.86 3.90 14.22
CA LYS A 16 -14.30 3.87 14.45
C LYS A 16 -15.02 3.91 13.11
N THR A 17 -15.93 2.98 12.94
CA THR A 17 -16.78 2.84 11.73
C THR A 17 -18.24 2.62 12.14
N PRO A 18 -19.20 2.68 11.22
CA PRO A 18 -20.58 2.30 11.50
C PRO A 18 -20.76 0.85 12.00
N CYS A 19 -19.77 -0.01 11.75
CA CYS A 19 -19.78 -1.41 12.18
C CYS A 19 -19.22 -1.65 13.58
N GLY A 20 -18.62 -0.62 14.21
CA GLY A 20 -18.02 -0.72 15.55
C GLY A 20 -16.73 0.08 15.68
N GLU A 21 -15.92 -0.29 16.66
CA GLU A 21 -14.63 0.33 16.89
C GLU A 21 -13.55 -0.68 17.31
N ALA A 22 -12.34 -0.40 16.90
CA ALA A 22 -11.14 -1.11 17.34
C ALA A 22 -10.13 -0.10 17.87
N SER A 23 -9.52 -0.40 19.01
CA SER A 23 -8.60 0.50 19.66
C SER A 23 -7.20 -0.10 19.75
N ARG A 24 -6.20 0.67 19.32
CA ARG A 24 -4.79 0.30 19.42
C ARG A 24 -4.46 -1.04 18.73
N VAL A 25 -5.03 -1.29 17.57
CA VAL A 25 -4.66 -2.44 16.74
C VAL A 25 -3.38 -2.13 15.97
N VAL A 26 -2.61 -3.16 15.63
CA VAL A 26 -1.40 -2.97 14.81
C VAL A 26 -1.82 -2.58 13.41
N GLY A 27 -1.23 -1.51 12.90
CA GLY A 27 -1.50 -0.93 11.60
C GLY A 27 -0.28 -0.22 11.02
N GLY A 28 -0.53 0.79 10.20
CA GLY A 28 0.49 1.52 9.46
C GLY A 28 0.73 0.98 8.06
N ALA A 29 1.05 1.87 7.13
CA ALA A 29 1.12 1.58 5.69
C ALA A 29 2.07 0.41 5.36
N ALA A 30 3.28 0.40 5.95
CA ALA A 30 4.23 -0.68 5.69
C ALA A 30 3.82 -2.01 6.33
N THR A 31 3.01 -1.99 7.40
CA THR A 31 2.48 -3.21 8.01
C THR A 31 1.48 -3.90 7.09
N TYR A 32 0.42 -3.19 6.68
CA TYR A 32 -0.58 -3.73 5.75
C TYR A 32 0.05 -4.20 4.45
N PHE A 33 0.92 -3.37 3.88
CA PHE A 33 1.68 -3.73 2.68
C PHE A 33 2.46 -5.03 2.86
N SER A 34 3.25 -5.12 3.94
CA SER A 34 4.14 -6.27 4.18
C SER A 34 3.36 -7.58 4.35
N VAL A 35 2.27 -7.53 5.13
CA VAL A 35 1.40 -8.69 5.34
C VAL A 35 0.80 -9.15 4.02
N ALA A 36 0.26 -8.22 3.21
CA ALA A 36 -0.33 -8.54 1.92
C ALA A 36 0.70 -9.04 0.89
N ALA A 37 1.86 -8.40 0.78
CA ALA A 37 2.91 -8.81 -0.15
C ALA A 37 3.50 -10.19 0.19
N SER A 38 3.53 -10.55 1.49
CA SER A 38 4.07 -11.83 1.96
C SER A 38 3.33 -13.08 1.44
N PHE A 39 2.12 -12.93 0.91
CA PHE A 39 1.43 -14.02 0.21
C PHE A 39 2.11 -14.41 -1.10
N PHE A 40 2.86 -13.49 -1.72
CA PHE A 40 3.41 -13.64 -3.07
C PHE A 40 4.94 -13.56 -3.13
N ALA A 41 5.59 -12.79 -2.23
CA ALA A 41 7.03 -12.51 -2.28
C ALA A 41 7.63 -12.41 -0.88
N ASP A 42 8.95 -12.50 -0.78
CA ASP A 42 9.68 -12.16 0.43
C ASP A 42 9.70 -10.65 0.60
N VAL A 43 9.50 -10.16 1.82
CA VAL A 43 9.44 -8.74 2.14
C VAL A 43 10.56 -8.35 3.09
N ARG A 44 11.22 -7.25 2.83
CA ARG A 44 12.26 -6.61 3.64
C ARG A 44 11.68 -5.32 4.19
N LEU A 45 11.30 -5.32 5.45
CA LEU A 45 10.65 -4.17 6.09
C LEU A 45 11.69 -3.23 6.72
N VAL A 46 11.59 -1.94 6.38
CA VAL A 46 12.31 -0.85 7.07
C VAL A 46 11.31 0.11 7.67
N ALA A 47 11.31 0.20 8.98
CA ALA A 47 10.39 1.02 9.77
C ALA A 47 10.99 1.30 11.15
N VAL A 48 10.27 2.04 11.99
CA VAL A 48 10.63 2.29 13.38
C VAL A 48 9.43 2.03 14.30
N VAL A 49 9.71 1.46 15.48
CA VAL A 49 8.75 1.27 16.56
C VAL A 49 9.34 1.69 17.89
N GLY A 50 8.48 2.02 18.85
CA GLY A 50 8.86 2.33 20.24
C GLY A 50 8.92 1.10 21.14
N ASP A 51 9.17 1.35 22.43
CA ASP A 51 9.24 0.32 23.47
C ASP A 51 7.89 -0.38 23.71
N ASP A 52 6.79 0.32 23.38
CA ASP A 52 5.43 -0.19 23.53
C ASP A 52 5.00 -1.18 22.43
N PHE A 53 5.84 -1.40 21.43
CA PHE A 53 5.63 -2.44 20.39
C PHE A 53 6.27 -3.75 20.85
N THR A 54 5.54 -4.51 21.63
CA THR A 54 6.05 -5.71 22.33
C THR A 54 6.08 -6.95 21.43
N ALA A 55 6.51 -8.09 22.01
CA ALA A 55 6.50 -9.37 21.29
C ALA A 55 5.09 -9.81 20.86
N GLU A 56 4.04 -9.33 21.52
CA GLU A 56 2.66 -9.60 21.13
C GLU A 56 2.34 -8.93 19.79
N GLN A 57 2.65 -7.65 19.65
CA GLN A 57 2.45 -6.91 18.41
C GLN A 57 3.31 -7.44 17.25
N MET A 58 4.52 -7.91 17.56
CA MET A 58 5.41 -8.54 16.57
C MET A 58 4.83 -9.81 15.93
N ARG A 59 3.81 -10.42 16.55
CA ARG A 59 3.16 -11.64 16.02
C ARG A 59 2.52 -11.44 14.65
N VAL A 60 2.13 -10.21 14.29
CA VAL A 60 1.55 -9.91 12.96
C VAL A 60 2.50 -10.25 11.81
N PHE A 61 3.80 -10.24 12.09
CA PHE A 61 4.85 -10.61 11.10
C PHE A 61 5.28 -12.08 11.19
N SER A 62 4.90 -12.77 12.27
CA SER A 62 5.38 -14.14 12.55
C SER A 62 4.80 -15.15 11.56
N GLY A 63 5.62 -16.14 11.17
CA GLY A 63 5.20 -17.20 10.24
C GLY A 63 5.02 -16.72 8.79
N ARG A 64 5.38 -15.46 8.49
CA ARG A 64 5.30 -14.84 7.16
C ARG A 64 6.70 -14.62 6.60
N ARG A 65 6.79 -14.45 5.30
CA ARG A 65 8.04 -14.16 4.59
C ARG A 65 8.42 -12.67 4.71
N ILE A 66 8.56 -12.17 5.96
CA ILE A 66 8.87 -10.79 6.26
C ILE A 66 10.15 -10.75 7.09
N ASP A 67 11.21 -10.19 6.51
CA ASP A 67 12.48 -9.94 7.17
C ASP A 67 12.42 -8.59 7.90
N LEU A 68 12.65 -8.60 9.20
CA LEU A 68 12.56 -7.45 10.09
C LEU A 68 13.93 -6.87 10.48
N THR A 69 15.01 -7.28 9.81
CA THR A 69 16.37 -6.75 10.08
C THR A 69 16.42 -5.22 9.97
N GLY A 70 15.56 -4.62 9.13
CA GLY A 70 15.43 -3.17 8.98
C GLY A 70 14.46 -2.50 9.96
N LEU A 71 13.81 -3.25 10.86
CA LEU A 71 12.91 -2.67 11.85
C LEU A 71 13.71 -2.10 13.04
N GLN A 72 13.75 -0.76 13.12
CA GLN A 72 14.41 -0.06 14.22
C GLN A 72 13.52 -0.06 15.47
N ARG A 73 14.12 -0.28 16.62
CA ARG A 73 13.45 -0.09 17.92
C ARG A 73 14.19 1.00 18.70
N VAL A 74 13.47 2.04 19.08
CA VAL A 74 14.03 3.19 19.79
C VAL A 74 13.18 3.51 21.03
N PRO A 75 13.76 4.13 22.08
CA PRO A 75 13.01 4.53 23.26
C PRO A 75 11.86 5.47 22.93
N GLY A 76 10.69 5.21 23.49
CA GLY A 76 9.49 6.03 23.30
C GLY A 76 8.28 5.23 22.84
N GLU A 77 7.23 5.93 22.43
CA GLU A 77 5.99 5.33 21.95
C GLU A 77 6.00 5.17 20.43
N THR A 78 5.39 4.09 19.94
CA THR A 78 5.15 3.84 18.51
C THR A 78 4.17 4.88 17.97
N PHE A 79 4.25 5.16 16.67
CA PHE A 79 3.31 5.99 15.92
C PHE A 79 1.86 5.58 16.18
N ARG A 80 0.97 6.55 16.43
CA ARG A 80 -0.45 6.33 16.68
C ARG A 80 -1.30 7.20 15.79
N TRP A 81 -2.31 6.58 15.22
CA TRP A 81 -3.33 7.25 14.42
C TRP A 81 -4.72 6.88 14.92
N LYS A 82 -5.66 7.84 14.87
CA LYS A 82 -7.08 7.59 15.09
C LYS A 82 -7.91 8.26 14.03
N GLY A 83 -8.82 7.47 13.43
CA GLY A 83 -9.78 7.96 12.45
C GLY A 83 -11.20 7.45 12.70
N GLU A 84 -12.16 8.23 12.24
CA GLU A 84 -13.58 7.90 12.23
C GLU A 84 -14.11 7.98 10.80
N TYR A 85 -14.80 6.94 10.36
CA TYR A 85 -15.40 6.85 9.03
C TYR A 85 -16.85 7.26 9.06
N SER A 86 -17.31 7.96 8.01
CA SER A 86 -18.72 8.26 7.77
C SER A 86 -19.58 7.00 7.58
N VAL A 87 -20.90 7.17 7.68
CA VAL A 87 -21.86 6.06 7.56
C VAL A 87 -21.74 5.33 6.21
N ASP A 88 -21.38 6.03 5.15
CA ASP A 88 -21.23 5.52 3.80
C ASP A 88 -19.79 5.11 3.45
N PHE A 89 -18.84 5.18 4.42
CA PHE A 89 -17.42 4.92 4.27
C PHE A 89 -16.69 5.81 3.23
N ASN A 90 -17.35 6.80 2.65
CA ASN A 90 -16.79 7.65 1.60
C ASN A 90 -15.90 8.77 2.15
N SER A 91 -16.04 9.12 3.41
CA SER A 91 -15.19 10.10 4.07
C SER A 91 -14.61 9.58 5.38
N ARG A 92 -13.44 10.11 5.72
CA ARG A 92 -12.73 9.78 6.96
C ARG A 92 -12.26 11.06 7.62
N GLU A 93 -12.55 11.22 8.88
CA GLU A 93 -11.99 12.25 9.74
C GLU A 93 -10.81 11.69 10.53
N THR A 94 -9.67 12.38 10.50
CA THR A 94 -8.54 12.07 11.37
C THR A 94 -8.71 12.80 12.69
N ILE A 95 -8.89 12.06 13.78
CA ILE A 95 -9.09 12.61 15.12
C ILE A 95 -7.75 13.05 15.71
N TYR A 96 -6.71 12.20 15.57
CA TYR A 96 -5.34 12.56 15.94
C TYR A 96 -4.31 11.77 15.14
N THR A 97 -3.12 12.36 15.03
CA THR A 97 -1.90 11.73 14.53
C THR A 97 -0.76 12.04 15.51
N HIS A 98 -0.30 11.05 16.25
CA HIS A 98 0.85 11.17 17.12
C HIS A 98 2.03 10.44 16.50
N LEU A 99 2.95 11.20 15.92
CA LEU A 99 4.12 10.65 15.21
C LEU A 99 5.05 9.90 16.18
N ASN A 100 5.21 10.38 17.42
CA ASN A 100 6.05 9.75 18.43
C ASN A 100 7.46 9.45 17.90
N VAL A 101 7.95 8.21 18.03
CA VAL A 101 9.28 7.83 17.48
C VAL A 101 9.39 7.97 15.97
N PHE A 102 8.28 7.96 15.25
CA PHE A 102 8.27 8.13 13.79
C PHE A 102 8.65 9.54 13.33
N ASP A 103 8.46 10.56 14.18
CA ASP A 103 8.82 11.95 13.88
C ASP A 103 10.33 12.12 13.59
N GLN A 104 11.15 11.35 14.28
CA GLN A 104 12.61 11.36 14.12
C GLN A 104 13.14 10.20 13.28
N PHE A 105 12.25 9.43 12.66
CA PHE A 105 12.64 8.30 11.84
C PHE A 105 13.55 8.73 10.69
N ARG A 106 14.68 8.01 10.55
CA ARG A 106 15.56 8.10 9.39
C ARG A 106 15.74 6.69 8.83
N PRO A 107 15.32 6.43 7.60
CA PRO A 107 15.41 5.11 6.99
C PRO A 107 16.88 4.77 6.69
N VAL A 108 17.45 3.88 7.49
CA VAL A 108 18.79 3.32 7.25
C VAL A 108 18.61 1.90 6.75
N LEU A 109 18.99 1.64 5.51
CA LEU A 109 18.88 0.31 4.93
C LEU A 109 20.02 -0.57 5.41
N PRO A 110 19.72 -1.78 5.97
CA PRO A 110 20.72 -2.82 6.12
C PRO A 110 21.47 -3.06 4.79
N GLU A 111 22.75 -3.36 4.85
CA GLU A 111 23.55 -3.57 3.63
C GLU A 111 22.94 -4.63 2.71
N SER A 112 22.42 -5.72 3.30
CA SER A 112 21.74 -6.79 2.55
C SER A 112 20.46 -6.35 1.85
N TYR A 113 19.89 -5.17 2.20
CA TYR A 113 18.65 -4.66 1.59
C TYR A 113 18.93 -3.73 0.40
N ARG A 114 20.12 -3.11 0.32
CA ARG A 114 20.44 -2.08 -0.68
C ARG A 114 20.34 -2.58 -2.13
N SER A 115 20.57 -3.85 -2.36
CA SER A 115 20.44 -4.48 -3.70
C SER A 115 19.11 -5.19 -3.91
N THR A 116 18.05 -4.81 -3.17
CA THR A 116 16.72 -5.39 -3.35
C THR A 116 16.12 -4.93 -4.68
N PRO A 117 15.71 -5.87 -5.56
CA PRO A 117 15.31 -5.51 -6.93
C PRO A 117 13.96 -4.83 -7.04
N PHE A 118 13.04 -5.05 -6.10
CA PHE A 118 11.74 -4.39 -6.05
C PHE A 118 11.65 -3.51 -4.82
N VAL A 119 11.23 -2.26 -5.00
CA VAL A 119 11.14 -1.28 -3.93
C VAL A 119 9.73 -0.69 -3.90
N PHE A 120 9.13 -0.64 -2.72
CA PHE A 120 7.89 0.07 -2.48
C PHE A 120 8.10 1.14 -1.41
N LEU A 121 7.95 2.39 -1.81
CA LEU A 121 7.99 3.55 -0.92
C LEU A 121 6.56 3.80 -0.43
N ALA A 122 6.24 3.27 0.75
CA ALA A 122 4.92 3.46 1.34
C ALA A 122 4.71 4.93 1.72
N ASN A 123 3.50 5.28 2.11
CA ASN A 123 3.10 6.64 2.45
C ASN A 123 3.89 7.18 3.66
N ILE A 124 4.99 7.90 3.37
CA ILE A 124 5.82 8.65 4.31
C ILE A 124 6.25 9.97 3.67
N HIS A 125 6.90 10.84 4.46
CA HIS A 125 7.41 12.12 3.96
C HIS A 125 8.28 11.92 2.72
N PRO A 126 8.04 12.61 1.59
CA PRO A 126 8.77 12.43 0.34
C PRO A 126 10.30 12.59 0.44
N ALA A 127 10.80 13.42 1.37
CA ALA A 127 12.23 13.53 1.63
C ALA A 127 12.82 12.20 2.15
N LEU A 128 12.08 11.46 3.00
CA LEU A 128 12.51 10.15 3.47
C LEU A 128 12.45 9.09 2.34
N GLN A 129 11.46 9.20 1.46
CA GLN A 129 11.42 8.36 0.26
C GLN A 129 12.65 8.59 -0.64
N LEU A 130 13.10 9.84 -0.79
CA LEU A 130 14.35 10.17 -1.51
C LEU A 130 15.58 9.61 -0.80
N GLU A 131 15.68 9.72 0.54
CA GLU A 131 16.78 9.13 1.31
C GLU A 131 16.87 7.60 1.10
N VAL A 132 15.73 6.91 0.96
CA VAL A 132 15.71 5.48 0.63
C VAL A 132 16.24 5.23 -0.78
N LEU A 133 15.75 6.01 -1.76
CA LEU A 133 16.19 5.88 -3.16
C LEU A 133 17.69 6.15 -3.35
N ASP A 134 18.30 6.96 -2.48
CA ASP A 134 19.74 7.23 -2.51
C ASP A 134 20.58 6.07 -1.95
N GLN A 135 19.97 5.17 -1.18
CA GLN A 135 20.62 3.99 -0.60
C GLN A 135 20.42 2.71 -1.41
N VAL A 136 19.45 2.68 -2.33
CA VAL A 136 19.16 1.47 -3.13
C VAL A 136 20.04 1.41 -4.37
N HIS A 137 20.59 0.23 -4.65
CA HIS A 137 21.47 0.00 -5.76
C HIS A 137 20.76 -0.69 -6.92
N ALA A 138 20.62 0.01 -8.06
CA ALA A 138 20.10 -0.49 -9.32
C ALA A 138 18.80 -1.34 -9.17
N PRO A 139 17.75 -0.81 -8.55
CA PRO A 139 16.50 -1.53 -8.42
C PRO A 139 15.91 -1.81 -9.81
N ARG A 140 15.25 -2.95 -9.94
CA ARG A 140 14.57 -3.35 -11.17
C ARG A 140 13.24 -2.62 -11.36
N PHE A 141 12.56 -2.34 -10.25
CA PHE A 141 11.26 -1.68 -10.26
C PHE A 141 11.02 -0.96 -8.94
N VAL A 142 10.66 0.29 -9.02
CA VAL A 142 10.34 1.14 -7.87
C VAL A 142 8.90 1.64 -8.00
N ALA A 143 8.10 1.42 -6.98
CA ALA A 143 6.78 2.03 -6.86
C ALA A 143 6.68 2.88 -5.60
N ALA A 144 5.85 3.90 -5.63
CA ALA A 144 5.56 4.74 -4.49
C ALA A 144 4.07 4.90 -4.25
N ASP A 145 3.71 5.18 -3.02
CA ASP A 145 2.43 5.73 -2.58
C ASP A 145 2.64 7.16 -2.06
N THR A 146 1.56 7.93 -1.99
CA THR A 146 1.54 9.27 -1.42
C THR A 146 0.16 9.55 -0.82
N MET A 147 -0.07 10.74 -0.31
CA MET A 147 -1.37 11.21 0.16
C MET A 147 -1.51 12.73 -0.04
N ASN A 148 -2.74 13.23 0.09
CA ASN A 148 -3.06 14.65 -0.03
C ASN A 148 -2.14 15.55 0.82
N TYR A 149 -1.82 15.16 2.05
CA TYR A 149 -0.94 15.93 2.93
C TYR A 149 0.43 16.25 2.31
N TRP A 150 1.00 15.29 1.55
CA TRP A 150 2.28 15.48 0.85
C TRP A 150 2.11 16.19 -0.50
N ILE A 151 0.98 15.97 -1.16
CA ILE A 151 0.64 16.65 -2.42
C ILE A 151 0.54 18.16 -2.18
N GLU A 152 -0.12 18.56 -1.10
CA GLU A 152 -0.27 19.97 -0.72
C GLU A 152 0.98 20.54 -0.02
N GLY A 153 1.50 19.80 0.98
CA GLY A 153 2.52 20.30 1.90
C GLY A 153 3.95 20.28 1.35
N THR A 154 4.30 19.28 0.54
CA THR A 154 5.68 19.06 0.03
C THR A 154 5.73 18.72 -1.46
N PRO A 155 5.07 19.50 -2.34
CA PRO A 155 4.97 19.18 -3.77
C PRO A 155 6.33 19.14 -4.48
N GLY A 156 7.32 19.89 -3.99
CA GLY A 156 8.66 19.95 -4.57
C GLY A 156 9.43 18.63 -4.37
N GLU A 157 9.41 18.08 -3.16
CA GLU A 157 10.02 16.79 -2.82
C GLU A 157 9.27 15.65 -3.49
N LEU A 158 7.93 15.67 -3.46
CA LEU A 158 7.11 14.67 -4.12
C LEU A 158 7.42 14.60 -5.62
N ARG A 159 7.57 15.74 -6.30
CA ARG A 159 7.93 15.77 -7.72
C ARG A 159 9.30 15.13 -8.00
N LYS A 160 10.26 15.28 -7.08
CA LYS A 160 11.56 14.59 -7.21
C LYS A 160 11.42 13.07 -7.05
N VAL A 161 10.55 12.60 -6.12
CA VAL A 161 10.23 11.18 -5.98
C VAL A 161 9.61 10.64 -7.26
N LEU A 162 8.59 11.34 -7.80
CA LEU A 162 7.90 10.93 -9.03
C LEU A 162 8.85 10.78 -10.21
N GLY A 163 9.88 11.62 -10.31
CA GLY A 163 10.92 11.51 -11.34
C GLY A 163 11.88 10.31 -11.18
N ARG A 164 11.76 9.54 -10.09
CA ARG A 164 12.67 8.42 -9.77
C ARG A 164 11.95 7.08 -9.60
N VAL A 165 10.63 7.03 -9.79
CA VAL A 165 9.84 5.81 -9.62
C VAL A 165 9.25 5.35 -10.95
N ASP A 166 9.09 4.04 -11.10
CA ASP A 166 8.48 3.42 -12.28
C ASP A 166 6.95 3.44 -12.19
N ALA A 167 6.41 3.38 -10.96
CA ALA A 167 4.98 3.36 -10.72
C ALA A 167 4.56 4.26 -9.55
N LEU A 168 3.33 4.80 -9.66
CA LEU A 168 2.65 5.46 -8.56
C LEU A 168 1.30 4.78 -8.30
N VAL A 169 1.02 4.50 -7.02
CA VAL A 169 -0.24 3.90 -6.56
C VAL A 169 -0.96 4.93 -5.69
N ILE A 170 -2.04 5.52 -6.17
CA ILE A 170 -2.78 6.59 -5.48
C ILE A 170 -4.29 6.37 -5.60
N ASN A 171 -5.10 7.13 -4.86
CA ASN A 171 -6.54 7.18 -5.06
C ASN A 171 -6.93 8.22 -6.12
N ASP A 172 -8.20 8.27 -6.47
CA ASP A 172 -8.69 9.14 -7.53
C ASP A 172 -8.81 10.62 -7.11
N GLU A 173 -9.00 10.91 -5.82
CA GLU A 173 -8.96 12.27 -5.28
C GLU A 173 -7.53 12.81 -5.32
N GLU A 174 -6.57 12.05 -4.83
CA GLU A 174 -5.15 12.38 -4.89
C GLU A 174 -4.66 12.56 -6.35
N ALA A 175 -5.18 11.73 -7.29
CA ALA A 175 -4.85 11.87 -8.70
C ALA A 175 -5.34 13.19 -9.30
N ARG A 176 -6.56 13.62 -8.94
CA ARG A 176 -7.10 14.91 -9.37
C ARG A 176 -6.33 16.07 -8.75
N GLU A 177 -6.06 16.00 -7.46
CA GLU A 177 -5.32 17.02 -6.72
C GLU A 177 -3.89 17.19 -7.26
N LEU A 178 -3.12 16.08 -7.36
CA LEU A 178 -1.75 16.09 -7.86
C LEU A 178 -1.63 16.63 -9.29
N SER A 179 -2.62 16.35 -10.13
CA SER A 179 -2.60 16.74 -11.54
C SER A 179 -3.26 18.09 -11.84
N GLY A 180 -4.16 18.55 -10.97
CA GLY A 180 -5.06 19.68 -11.24
C GLY A 180 -6.17 19.39 -12.26
N GLU A 181 -6.40 18.11 -12.62
CA GLU A 181 -7.34 17.69 -13.65
C GLU A 181 -8.53 16.93 -13.05
N SER A 182 -9.75 17.35 -13.33
CA SER A 182 -10.96 16.67 -12.86
C SER A 182 -11.24 15.34 -13.56
N ASN A 183 -10.85 15.22 -14.82
CA ASN A 183 -11.00 14.00 -15.61
C ASN A 183 -9.85 13.03 -15.35
N LEU A 184 -10.13 11.81 -14.87
CA LEU A 184 -9.10 10.84 -14.47
C LEU A 184 -8.17 10.40 -15.62
N VAL A 185 -8.66 10.38 -16.87
CA VAL A 185 -7.81 10.06 -18.02
C VAL A 185 -6.78 11.18 -18.26
N LYS A 186 -7.20 12.43 -18.15
CA LYS A 186 -6.30 13.59 -18.24
C LYS A 186 -5.35 13.65 -17.05
N ALA A 187 -5.86 13.43 -15.83
CA ALA A 187 -5.08 13.32 -14.61
C ALA A 187 -3.95 12.28 -14.74
N ALA A 188 -4.30 11.07 -15.19
CA ALA A 188 -3.35 10.00 -15.41
C ALA A 188 -2.23 10.40 -16.39
N ARG A 189 -2.59 11.01 -17.52
CA ARG A 189 -1.60 11.49 -18.50
C ARG A 189 -0.74 12.63 -17.96
N ALA A 190 -1.30 13.51 -17.14
CA ALA A 190 -0.53 14.58 -16.49
C ALA A 190 0.49 14.01 -15.49
N ILE A 191 0.08 13.04 -14.66
CA ILE A 191 0.97 12.40 -13.69
C ILE A 191 2.07 11.59 -14.37
N GLN A 192 1.75 10.86 -15.45
CA GLN A 192 2.78 10.13 -16.22
C GLN A 192 3.87 11.07 -16.75
N ARG A 193 3.55 12.31 -17.12
CA ARG A 193 4.55 13.30 -17.52
C ARG A 193 5.42 13.81 -16.36
N MET A 194 5.06 13.49 -15.11
CA MET A 194 5.87 13.82 -13.94
C MET A 194 6.95 12.76 -13.65
N GLY A 195 6.85 11.56 -14.28
CA GLY A 195 7.88 10.51 -14.16
C GLY A 195 7.36 9.08 -14.25
N PRO A 196 6.37 8.65 -13.44
CA PRO A 196 6.00 7.25 -13.37
C PRO A 196 5.35 6.77 -14.67
N ALA A 197 5.92 5.75 -15.30
CA ALA A 197 5.36 5.17 -16.51
C ALA A 197 4.07 4.38 -16.24
N LEU A 198 3.97 3.76 -15.07
CA LEU A 198 2.80 3.00 -14.63
C LEU A 198 2.06 3.78 -13.54
N LEU A 199 0.78 4.04 -13.75
CA LEU A 199 -0.08 4.68 -12.76
C LEU A 199 -1.25 3.76 -12.41
N VAL A 200 -1.45 3.55 -11.11
CA VAL A 200 -2.55 2.79 -10.53
C VAL A 200 -3.42 3.74 -9.71
N ILE A 201 -4.65 3.95 -10.16
CA ILE A 201 -5.63 4.84 -9.49
C ILE A 201 -6.69 3.97 -8.82
N LYS A 202 -6.64 3.90 -7.51
CA LYS A 202 -7.64 3.23 -6.66
C LYS A 202 -8.89 4.12 -6.60
N ARG A 203 -10.08 3.52 -6.68
CA ARG A 203 -11.36 4.24 -6.73
C ARG A 203 -12.38 3.66 -5.75
N GLY A 204 -11.92 3.12 -4.63
CA GLY A 204 -12.77 2.51 -3.62
C GLY A 204 -13.69 1.44 -4.21
N GLU A 205 -14.99 1.58 -3.98
CA GLU A 205 -16.04 0.67 -4.49
C GLU A 205 -16.19 0.67 -6.02
N HIS A 206 -15.59 1.65 -6.70
CA HIS A 206 -15.58 1.75 -8.16
C HIS A 206 -14.38 1.04 -8.80
N GLY A 207 -13.58 0.33 -8.03
CA GLY A 207 -12.46 -0.48 -8.50
C GLY A 207 -11.19 0.31 -8.79
N VAL A 208 -10.49 -0.05 -9.86
CA VAL A 208 -9.14 0.46 -10.15
C VAL A 208 -9.02 0.82 -11.63
N LEU A 209 -8.41 1.95 -11.92
CA LEU A 209 -7.99 2.35 -13.25
C LEU A 209 -6.46 2.33 -13.31
N VAL A 210 -5.92 1.61 -14.27
CA VAL A 210 -4.47 1.50 -14.47
C VAL A 210 -4.11 1.99 -15.86
N THR A 211 -3.02 2.70 -15.98
CA THR A 211 -2.46 3.09 -17.27
C THR A 211 -0.94 2.96 -17.29
N ARG A 212 -0.45 2.40 -18.34
CA ARG A 212 0.94 2.43 -18.80
C ARG A 212 0.93 2.95 -20.23
N ASP A 213 0.85 2.08 -21.21
CA ASP A 213 0.64 2.43 -22.62
C ASP A 213 -0.86 2.45 -22.96
N ARG A 214 -1.62 1.55 -22.34
CA ARG A 214 -3.07 1.39 -22.45
C ARG A 214 -3.74 1.54 -21.11
N PHE A 215 -5.04 1.83 -21.14
CA PHE A 215 -5.86 1.77 -19.95
C PHE A 215 -6.36 0.33 -19.72
N PHE A 216 -6.28 -0.09 -18.45
CA PHE A 216 -6.94 -1.27 -17.92
C PHE A 216 -7.81 -0.86 -16.74
N ALA A 217 -9.02 -1.37 -16.66
CA ALA A 217 -9.91 -1.13 -15.53
C ALA A 217 -10.38 -2.47 -14.95
N ALA A 218 -10.38 -2.57 -13.64
CA ALA A 218 -10.98 -3.67 -12.90
C ALA A 218 -12.05 -3.13 -11.96
N PRO A 219 -13.22 -3.81 -11.82
CA PRO A 219 -14.22 -3.45 -10.82
C PRO A 219 -13.69 -3.73 -9.41
N ALA A 220 -14.32 -3.16 -8.38
CA ALA A 220 -14.19 -3.68 -7.03
C ALA A 220 -14.99 -5.00 -6.88
N MET A 221 -14.66 -5.79 -5.85
CA MET A 221 -15.51 -6.91 -5.45
C MET A 221 -16.77 -6.34 -4.80
N PRO A 222 -17.97 -6.69 -5.28
CA PRO A 222 -19.22 -6.34 -4.60
C PRO A 222 -19.27 -7.03 -3.23
N LEU A 223 -19.32 -6.25 -2.16
CA LEU A 223 -19.40 -6.74 -0.80
C LEU A 223 -20.70 -6.22 -0.16
N GLU A 224 -21.44 -7.10 0.49
CA GLU A 224 -22.64 -6.70 1.26
C GLU A 224 -22.27 -5.98 2.56
N ARG A 225 -21.06 -6.25 3.09
CA ARG A 225 -20.58 -5.68 4.34
C ARG A 225 -19.13 -5.28 4.24
N VAL A 226 -18.86 -4.02 4.55
CA VAL A 226 -17.56 -3.46 4.82
C VAL A 226 -17.50 -3.14 6.31
N VAL A 227 -16.43 -3.56 6.99
CA VAL A 227 -16.24 -3.36 8.43
C VAL A 227 -15.24 -2.24 8.68
N ASP A 228 -14.06 -2.31 8.04
CA ASP A 228 -12.99 -1.35 8.22
C ASP A 228 -12.20 -1.17 6.91
N PRO A 229 -12.27 0.00 6.25
CA PRO A 229 -11.49 0.26 5.04
C PRO A 229 -10.06 0.70 5.30
N THR A 230 -9.63 0.83 6.57
CA THR A 230 -8.25 1.24 6.91
C THR A 230 -7.23 0.25 6.37
N GLY A 231 -6.19 0.76 5.72
CA GLY A 231 -5.13 -0.07 5.16
C GLY A 231 -5.51 -0.86 3.89
N ALA A 232 -6.75 -0.71 3.37
CA ALA A 232 -7.15 -1.39 2.13
C ALA A 232 -6.29 -0.97 0.93
N GLY A 233 -5.90 0.31 0.86
CA GLY A 233 -4.99 0.83 -0.16
C GLY A 233 -3.59 0.24 -0.07
N ASP A 234 -3.04 0.14 1.14
CA ASP A 234 -1.72 -0.47 1.40
C ASP A 234 -1.75 -1.98 1.15
N THR A 235 -2.84 -2.63 1.53
CA THR A 235 -3.10 -4.06 1.25
C THR A 235 -3.16 -4.31 -0.26
N PHE A 236 -3.87 -3.46 -1.00
CA PHE A 236 -3.87 -3.50 -2.46
C PHE A 236 -2.45 -3.39 -3.02
N ALA A 237 -1.69 -2.38 -2.58
CA ALA A 237 -0.32 -2.15 -3.03
C ALA A 237 0.59 -3.35 -2.72
N GLY A 238 0.44 -3.98 -1.55
CA GLY A 238 1.16 -5.19 -1.17
C GLY A 238 0.88 -6.36 -2.11
N GLY A 239 -0.39 -6.64 -2.39
CA GLY A 239 -0.80 -7.69 -3.34
C GLY A 239 -0.34 -7.41 -4.76
N PHE A 240 -0.47 -6.18 -5.21
CA PHE A 240 -0.02 -5.70 -6.51
C PHE A 240 1.50 -5.90 -6.68
N MET A 241 2.30 -5.37 -5.79
CA MET A 241 3.77 -5.48 -5.83
C MET A 241 4.24 -6.92 -5.66
N GLY A 242 3.57 -7.70 -4.81
CA GLY A 242 3.88 -9.11 -4.59
C GLY A 242 3.78 -9.93 -5.88
N VAL A 243 2.73 -9.74 -6.67
CA VAL A 243 2.57 -10.41 -7.98
C VAL A 243 3.58 -9.89 -8.99
N LEU A 244 3.88 -8.58 -9.05
CA LEU A 244 4.92 -8.05 -9.94
C LEU A 244 6.28 -8.66 -9.62
N ALA A 245 6.64 -8.76 -8.33
CA ALA A 245 7.92 -9.34 -7.88
C ALA A 245 8.01 -10.86 -8.10
N SER A 246 6.89 -11.54 -8.27
CA SER A 246 6.86 -12.97 -8.61
C SER A 246 7.11 -13.26 -10.09
N ALA A 247 6.99 -12.25 -10.95
CA ALA A 247 7.11 -12.38 -12.40
C ALA A 247 8.56 -12.19 -12.90
N VAL A 248 8.89 -12.89 -13.97
CA VAL A 248 10.18 -12.70 -14.66
C VAL A 248 10.21 -11.38 -15.41
N GLU A 249 9.08 -10.99 -16.01
CA GLU A 249 8.93 -9.77 -16.79
C GLU A 249 7.60 -9.08 -16.44
N ILE A 250 7.61 -7.74 -16.39
CA ILE A 250 6.41 -6.93 -16.12
C ILE A 250 5.72 -6.61 -17.45
N THR A 251 4.85 -7.50 -17.88
CA THR A 251 3.97 -7.33 -19.06
C THR A 251 2.61 -6.76 -18.66
N ASP A 252 1.81 -6.26 -19.60
CA ASP A 252 0.44 -5.80 -19.34
C ASP A 252 -0.43 -6.89 -18.70
N THR A 253 -0.25 -8.15 -19.12
CA THR A 253 -0.95 -9.29 -18.52
C THR A 253 -0.55 -9.51 -17.05
N VAL A 254 0.73 -9.33 -16.73
CA VAL A 254 1.21 -9.42 -15.35
C VAL A 254 0.66 -8.25 -14.52
N VAL A 255 0.65 -7.04 -15.08
CA VAL A 255 0.06 -5.85 -14.43
C VAL A 255 -1.44 -6.07 -14.16
N ALA A 256 -2.20 -6.54 -15.12
CA ALA A 256 -3.63 -6.84 -14.95
C ALA A 256 -3.86 -7.88 -13.83
N ARG A 257 -3.07 -8.97 -13.83
CA ARG A 257 -3.13 -9.99 -12.78
C ARG A 257 -2.74 -9.43 -11.40
N ALA A 258 -1.74 -8.56 -11.34
CA ALA A 258 -1.31 -7.89 -10.12
C ALA A 258 -2.41 -6.99 -9.55
N VAL A 259 -3.12 -6.25 -10.40
CA VAL A 259 -4.29 -5.44 -10.03
C VAL A 259 -5.38 -6.32 -9.41
N ILE A 260 -5.72 -7.44 -10.05
CA ILE A 260 -6.76 -8.34 -9.50
C ILE A 260 -6.31 -8.96 -8.16
N ALA A 261 -5.04 -9.33 -8.00
CA ALA A 261 -4.52 -9.85 -6.73
C ALA A 261 -4.57 -8.79 -5.61
N GLY A 262 -4.16 -7.55 -5.91
CA GLY A 262 -4.28 -6.42 -4.99
C GLY A 262 -5.75 -6.16 -4.61
N SER A 263 -6.66 -6.12 -5.59
CA SER A 263 -8.09 -5.95 -5.36
C SER A 263 -8.71 -7.09 -4.54
N ALA A 264 -8.27 -8.33 -4.78
CA ALA A 264 -8.73 -9.50 -4.02
C ALA A 264 -8.33 -9.38 -2.53
N LEU A 265 -7.07 -9.07 -2.24
CA LEU A 265 -6.59 -8.88 -0.87
C LEU A 265 -7.27 -7.67 -0.20
N ALA A 266 -7.39 -6.53 -0.88
CA ALA A 266 -8.06 -5.36 -0.36
C ALA A 266 -9.53 -5.64 -0.06
N SER A 267 -10.24 -6.40 -0.92
CA SER A 267 -11.63 -6.76 -0.66
C SER A 267 -11.81 -7.71 0.52
N LEU A 268 -10.79 -8.50 0.85
CA LEU A 268 -10.79 -9.37 2.04
C LEU A 268 -10.43 -8.55 3.29
N SER A 269 -9.46 -7.65 3.21
CA SER A 269 -9.03 -6.87 4.38
C SER A 269 -10.15 -6.03 4.98
N VAL A 270 -11.07 -5.51 4.18
CA VAL A 270 -12.16 -4.65 4.66
C VAL A 270 -13.30 -5.40 5.36
N GLU A 271 -13.27 -6.72 5.40
CA GLU A 271 -14.32 -7.56 6.03
C GLU A 271 -14.15 -7.68 7.56
N ASP A 272 -13.04 -7.20 8.12
CA ASP A 272 -12.79 -7.17 9.56
C ASP A 272 -11.95 -5.96 9.96
N PHE A 273 -11.79 -5.70 11.27
CA PHE A 273 -10.94 -4.61 11.77
C PHE A 273 -9.46 -4.92 11.61
N GLY A 274 -8.70 -3.88 11.20
CA GLY A 274 -7.26 -3.93 11.12
C GLY A 274 -6.74 -5.06 10.24
N LEU A 275 -5.80 -5.84 10.77
CA LEU A 275 -5.17 -6.96 10.05
C LEU A 275 -5.86 -8.31 10.25
N ASP A 276 -6.90 -8.41 11.08
CA ASP A 276 -7.42 -9.70 11.57
C ASP A 276 -7.82 -10.64 10.44
N GLN A 277 -8.51 -10.13 9.40
CA GLN A 277 -8.85 -10.96 8.24
C GLN A 277 -7.61 -11.42 7.47
N LEU A 278 -6.62 -10.55 7.24
CA LEU A 278 -5.40 -10.90 6.51
C LEU A 278 -4.52 -11.90 7.30
N LEU A 279 -4.54 -11.84 8.64
CA LEU A 279 -3.74 -12.72 9.47
C LEU A 279 -4.26 -14.15 9.48
N ARG A 280 -5.58 -14.36 9.37
CA ARG A 280 -6.21 -15.69 9.31
C ARG A 280 -6.45 -16.20 7.89
N LEU A 281 -6.23 -15.34 6.86
CA LEU A 281 -6.49 -15.65 5.46
C LEU A 281 -5.66 -16.86 4.99
N THR A 282 -6.35 -17.84 4.43
CA THR A 282 -5.74 -19.00 3.81
C THR A 282 -5.48 -18.79 2.32
N SER A 283 -4.53 -19.56 1.76
CA SER A 283 -4.30 -19.54 0.31
C SER A 283 -5.53 -19.99 -0.51
N GLY A 284 -6.35 -20.88 0.05
CA GLY A 284 -7.60 -21.32 -0.57
C GLY A 284 -8.60 -20.17 -0.73
N GLU A 285 -8.89 -19.44 0.34
CA GLU A 285 -9.80 -18.28 0.32
C GLU A 285 -9.32 -17.19 -0.64
N LEU A 286 -8.00 -16.93 -0.67
CA LEU A 286 -7.43 -15.98 -1.63
C LEU A 286 -7.64 -16.44 -3.07
N HIS A 287 -7.42 -17.73 -3.36
CA HIS A 287 -7.68 -18.28 -4.71
C HIS A 287 -9.16 -18.22 -5.10
N GLU A 288 -10.07 -18.50 -4.17
CA GLU A 288 -11.52 -18.38 -4.39
C GLU A 288 -11.91 -16.94 -4.69
N ARG A 289 -11.36 -15.96 -3.94
CA ARG A 289 -11.61 -14.53 -4.19
C ARG A 289 -11.08 -14.11 -5.57
N PHE A 290 -9.88 -14.55 -5.93
CA PHE A 290 -9.31 -14.29 -7.25
C PHE A 290 -10.15 -14.92 -8.38
N ALA A 291 -10.65 -16.15 -8.19
CA ALA A 291 -11.55 -16.80 -9.14
C ALA A 291 -12.92 -16.07 -9.24
N ALA A 292 -13.40 -15.50 -8.15
CA ALA A 292 -14.62 -14.67 -8.15
C ALA A 292 -14.43 -13.41 -9.00
N PHE A 293 -13.28 -12.72 -8.93
CA PHE A 293 -12.97 -11.60 -9.82
C PHE A 293 -12.96 -12.03 -11.28
N LYS A 294 -12.41 -13.20 -11.60
CA LYS A 294 -12.43 -13.72 -12.98
C LYS A 294 -13.86 -13.92 -13.47
N ARG A 295 -14.76 -14.47 -12.65
CA ARG A 295 -16.17 -14.63 -13.02
C ARG A 295 -16.88 -13.28 -13.16
N LEU A 296 -16.58 -12.31 -12.27
CA LEU A 296 -17.18 -10.98 -12.29
C LEU A 296 -16.83 -10.18 -13.56
N THR A 297 -15.65 -10.41 -14.12
CA THR A 297 -15.12 -9.66 -15.27
C THR A 297 -15.22 -10.41 -16.60
N HIS A 298 -15.66 -11.68 -16.58
CA HIS A 298 -15.74 -12.50 -17.78
C HIS A 298 -16.98 -12.15 -18.62
N PHE A 299 -16.80 -12.09 -19.91
CA PHE A 299 -17.86 -12.04 -20.93
C PHE A 299 -17.40 -12.79 -22.19
N ASP A 300 -18.36 -13.36 -22.91
CA ASP A 300 -18.07 -14.05 -24.18
C ASP A 300 -17.89 -13.03 -25.31
N ALA A 301 -17.06 -13.38 -26.29
CA ALA A 301 -16.94 -12.60 -27.53
C ALA A 301 -18.26 -12.68 -28.33
N LEU A 302 -18.59 -11.59 -29.05
CA LEU A 302 -19.73 -11.53 -29.95
C LEU A 302 -19.49 -12.41 -31.17
#